data_2abe63ae1ab677959388e9d4fbcd70b2
#
_entry.id   2abe63ae1ab677959388e9d4fbcd70b2
#
_cell.length_a   1.000
_cell.length_b   1.000
_cell.length_c   1.000
_cell.angle_alpha   90.00
_cell.angle_beta   90.00
_cell.angle_gamma   90.00
#
_symmetry.space_group_name_H-M   'P 1'
#
loop_
_entity.id
_entity.type
_entity.pdbx_description
1 polymer ?
#
loop_
_entity_poly.entity_id
_entity_poly.type
_entity_poly.pdbx_seq_one_letter_code
_entity_poly.pdbx_strand_id
1 'polypeptide(L)'
;MTKPLVSLLMAAYNNVAYIKNAIDSAKKQTYKNWELIILDDGSDDGTWELAEVLSKGDKRIKVHKNGVNIGYNSTMLKLSGLAKGDFYAHFDSDDMLERYAIEEMLLAFEQLPDVKFIYSDFAQIGKKGEVEHYSPSPTFDPNKLHQHGWRHFGMYRSDVMEHIQGYNEKLASTNGCADGDLFMQIVEKFPAARLPKVLYLYRNHGNNISTKNAKCEACPLRMDCNFARVWCKSANYDITTFKPIEVHHGIEDIRSLEPKN
;
A
#
# COMPACT_ATOMS: atom_id res chain seq x y z
N MET A 1 -25.24 -5.35 12.67
CA MET A 1 -23.89 -5.86 12.28
C MET A 1 -22.83 -5.03 12.98
N THR A 2 -21.78 -5.62 13.48
CA THR A 2 -20.64 -4.89 14.05
C THR A 2 -19.92 -4.15 12.94
N LYS A 3 -19.52 -2.91 13.19
CA LYS A 3 -18.73 -2.13 12.22
C LYS A 3 -17.36 -2.82 12.02
N PRO A 4 -16.87 -3.06 10.78
CA PRO A 4 -15.62 -3.75 10.55
C PRO A 4 -14.42 -2.98 11.14
N LEU A 5 -13.43 -3.68 11.64
CA LEU A 5 -12.17 -3.09 12.10
C LEU A 5 -11.23 -2.88 10.91
N VAL A 6 -10.61 -1.71 10.81
CA VAL A 6 -9.58 -1.41 9.80
C VAL A 6 -8.23 -1.27 10.48
N SER A 7 -7.26 -2.08 10.08
CA SER A 7 -5.86 -1.96 10.51
C SER A 7 -5.08 -1.10 9.51
N LEU A 8 -4.61 0.06 9.95
CA LEU A 8 -3.64 0.89 9.23
C LEU A 8 -2.23 0.39 9.60
N LEU A 9 -1.46 -0.05 8.60
CA LEU A 9 -0.12 -0.62 8.76
C LEU A 9 0.92 0.45 8.40
N MET A 10 1.73 0.87 9.39
CA MET A 10 2.70 1.95 9.24
C MET A 10 4.10 1.47 9.60
N ALA A 11 4.95 1.26 8.61
CA ALA A 11 6.39 1.17 8.81
C ALA A 11 6.98 2.58 8.94
N ALA A 12 7.86 2.79 9.91
CA ALA A 12 8.53 4.07 10.12
C ALA A 12 10.05 3.87 10.22
N TYR A 13 10.80 4.71 9.52
CA TYR A 13 12.26 4.77 9.64
C TYR A 13 12.76 6.18 9.32
N ASN A 14 13.32 6.85 10.32
CA ASN A 14 13.90 8.20 10.20
C ASN A 14 12.93 9.23 9.58
N ASN A 15 11.71 9.30 10.14
CA ASN A 15 10.62 10.16 9.68
C ASN A 15 10.09 11.11 10.77
N VAL A 16 10.94 11.52 11.72
CA VAL A 16 10.56 12.42 12.83
C VAL A 16 9.89 13.72 12.36
N ALA A 17 10.31 14.21 11.17
CA ALA A 17 9.76 15.44 10.59
C ALA A 17 8.30 15.32 10.14
N TYR A 18 7.80 14.11 9.85
CA TYR A 18 6.52 13.89 9.19
C TYR A 18 5.55 13.02 9.97
N ILE A 19 6.02 12.08 10.79
CA ILE A 19 5.20 11.08 11.48
C ILE A 19 4.07 11.69 12.32
N LYS A 20 4.27 12.89 12.85
CA LYS A 20 3.21 13.63 13.56
C LYS A 20 2.01 13.90 12.66
N ASN A 21 2.25 14.36 11.43
CA ASN A 21 1.18 14.67 10.48
C ASN A 21 0.43 13.41 10.07
N ALA A 22 1.14 12.32 9.86
CA ALA A 22 0.57 11.01 9.55
C ALA A 22 -0.37 10.56 10.69
N ILE A 23 0.11 10.48 11.92
CA ILE A 23 -0.67 10.07 13.10
C ILE A 23 -1.89 10.99 13.30
N ASP A 24 -1.72 12.31 13.18
CA ASP A 24 -2.81 13.28 13.35
C ASP A 24 -3.89 13.10 12.27
N SER A 25 -3.52 12.74 11.03
CA SER A 25 -4.48 12.46 9.96
C SER A 25 -5.30 11.20 10.22
N ALA A 26 -4.68 10.14 10.78
CA ALA A 26 -5.38 8.95 11.23
C ALA A 26 -6.37 9.25 12.37
N LYS A 27 -5.96 10.04 13.36
CA LYS A 27 -6.85 10.46 14.47
C LYS A 27 -8.07 11.25 13.99
N LYS A 28 -7.95 12.00 12.90
CA LYS A 28 -9.01 12.82 12.31
C LYS A 28 -10.01 12.03 11.47
N GLN A 29 -9.81 10.73 11.22
CA GLN A 29 -10.73 9.92 10.43
C GLN A 29 -12.17 9.98 10.98
N THR A 30 -13.15 10.11 10.09
CA THR A 30 -14.59 10.08 10.42
C THR A 30 -15.03 8.72 10.92
N TYR A 31 -14.58 7.66 10.26
CA TYR A 31 -14.75 6.30 10.73
C TYR A 31 -13.97 6.08 12.02
N LYS A 32 -14.54 5.38 13.02
CA LYS A 32 -13.93 5.31 14.36
C LYS A 32 -13.39 3.93 14.73
N ASN A 33 -13.82 2.86 14.04
CA ASN A 33 -13.40 1.50 14.35
C ASN A 33 -12.16 1.11 13.54
N TRP A 34 -11.04 1.73 13.84
CA TRP A 34 -9.73 1.45 13.24
C TRP A 34 -8.66 1.29 14.32
N GLU A 35 -7.58 0.63 13.96
CA GLU A 35 -6.33 0.62 14.70
C GLU A 35 -5.19 1.12 13.78
N LEU A 36 -4.22 1.81 14.35
CA LEU A 36 -2.96 2.17 13.70
C LEU A 36 -1.84 1.40 14.38
N ILE A 37 -1.16 0.55 13.62
CA ILE A 37 -0.02 -0.22 14.10
C ILE A 37 1.22 0.39 13.47
N ILE A 38 2.05 1.02 14.30
CA ILE A 38 3.31 1.63 13.91
C ILE A 38 4.44 0.69 14.31
N LEU A 39 5.30 0.33 13.38
CA LEU A 39 6.54 -0.39 13.67
C LEU A 39 7.73 0.45 13.20
N ASP A 40 8.44 0.99 14.19
CA ASP A 40 9.69 1.72 13.96
C ASP A 40 10.81 0.73 13.62
N ASP A 41 11.44 0.91 12.48
CA ASP A 41 12.48 0.01 11.97
C ASP A 41 13.89 0.45 12.41
N GLY A 42 14.06 0.76 13.69
CA GLY A 42 15.35 1.10 14.28
C GLY A 42 15.80 2.52 13.96
N SER A 43 14.91 3.49 14.02
CA SER A 43 15.24 4.91 13.84
C SER A 43 16.19 5.44 14.90
N ASP A 44 16.99 6.42 14.51
CA ASP A 44 17.96 7.14 15.35
C ASP A 44 17.72 8.68 15.38
N ASP A 45 16.64 9.15 14.71
CA ASP A 45 16.32 10.58 14.58
C ASP A 45 15.25 11.08 15.58
N GLY A 46 14.74 10.20 16.47
CA GLY A 46 13.65 10.54 17.42
C GLY A 46 12.26 10.15 16.92
N THR A 47 12.12 9.47 15.79
CA THR A 47 10.85 8.98 15.24
C THR A 47 10.09 8.11 16.24
N TRP A 48 10.77 7.14 16.86
CA TRP A 48 10.21 6.24 17.87
C TRP A 48 9.64 7.02 19.06
N GLU A 49 10.45 7.86 19.68
CA GLU A 49 10.08 8.62 20.88
C GLU A 49 8.87 9.53 20.60
N LEU A 50 8.83 10.14 19.42
CA LEU A 50 7.70 10.99 19.00
C LEU A 50 6.44 10.15 18.80
N ALA A 51 6.52 9.00 18.14
CA ALA A 51 5.39 8.10 17.94
C ALA A 51 4.81 7.60 19.27
N GLU A 52 5.65 7.24 20.24
CA GLU A 52 5.23 6.84 21.58
C GLU A 52 4.50 8.00 22.31
N VAL A 53 5.03 9.22 22.23
CA VAL A 53 4.38 10.39 22.84
C VAL A 53 3.01 10.63 22.19
N LEU A 54 2.91 10.57 20.88
CA LEU A 54 1.68 10.83 20.15
C LEU A 54 0.62 9.73 20.30
N SER A 55 1.01 8.51 20.61
CA SER A 55 0.08 7.39 20.85
C SER A 55 -0.57 7.43 22.24
N LYS A 56 0.05 8.15 23.20
CA LYS A 56 -0.47 8.22 24.57
C LYS A 56 -1.92 8.73 24.60
N GLY A 57 -2.76 7.98 25.30
CA GLY A 57 -4.18 8.31 25.47
C GLY A 57 -5.11 7.83 24.35
N ASP A 58 -4.60 7.32 23.21
CA ASP A 58 -5.42 6.71 22.17
C ASP A 58 -5.12 5.21 22.04
N LYS A 59 -5.99 4.38 22.60
CA LYS A 59 -5.82 2.91 22.62
C LYS A 59 -5.85 2.25 21.23
N ARG A 60 -6.26 2.99 20.21
CA ARG A 60 -6.28 2.51 18.83
C ARG A 60 -4.88 2.54 18.20
N ILE A 61 -3.93 3.29 18.77
CA ILE A 61 -2.58 3.43 18.23
C ILE A 61 -1.64 2.54 19.06
N LYS A 62 -0.96 1.65 18.37
CA LYS A 62 0.03 0.72 18.93
C LYS A 62 1.38 1.00 18.29
N VAL A 63 2.40 1.19 19.11
CA VAL A 63 3.76 1.49 18.64
C VAL A 63 4.67 0.36 19.03
N HIS A 64 5.41 -0.17 18.07
CA HIS A 64 6.41 -1.23 18.22
C HIS A 64 7.74 -0.77 17.63
N LYS A 65 8.85 -1.37 18.09
CA LYS A 65 10.20 -1.04 17.62
C LYS A 65 10.99 -2.30 17.27
N ASN A 66 11.68 -2.27 16.15
CA ASN A 66 12.76 -3.22 15.87
C ASN A 66 14.04 -2.75 16.57
N GLY A 67 14.87 -3.68 17.02
CA GLY A 67 16.15 -3.34 17.66
C GLY A 67 17.18 -2.78 16.68
N VAL A 68 17.03 -3.10 15.40
CA VAL A 68 17.87 -2.64 14.27
C VAL A 68 16.99 -2.50 13.03
N ASN A 69 17.46 -1.76 12.04
CA ASN A 69 16.80 -1.69 10.73
C ASN A 69 16.88 -3.06 10.04
N ILE A 70 15.71 -3.64 9.74
CA ILE A 70 15.55 -4.92 9.05
C ILE A 70 14.98 -4.77 7.64
N GLY A 71 14.70 -3.55 7.22
CA GLY A 71 14.15 -3.19 5.92
C GLY A 71 12.61 -3.22 5.84
N TYR A 72 12.09 -2.46 4.88
CA TYR A 72 10.66 -2.19 4.74
C TYR A 72 9.82 -3.47 4.61
N ASN A 73 10.23 -4.42 3.75
CA ASN A 73 9.49 -5.68 3.54
C ASN A 73 9.35 -6.52 4.81
N SER A 74 10.45 -6.70 5.55
CA SER A 74 10.44 -7.48 6.81
C SER A 74 9.62 -6.76 7.89
N THR A 75 9.65 -5.43 7.90
CA THR A 75 8.86 -4.60 8.81
C THR A 75 7.37 -4.71 8.48
N MET A 76 6.98 -4.67 7.20
CA MET A 76 5.59 -4.86 6.78
C MET A 76 5.08 -6.29 7.06
N LEU A 77 5.93 -7.31 6.89
CA LEU A 77 5.59 -8.69 7.27
C LEU A 77 5.25 -8.78 8.77
N LYS A 78 6.07 -8.19 9.64
CA LYS A 78 5.77 -8.14 11.07
C LYS A 78 4.49 -7.38 11.37
N LEU A 79 4.26 -6.23 10.73
CA LEU A 79 3.04 -5.43 10.86
C LEU A 79 1.79 -6.23 10.51
N SER A 80 1.82 -6.97 9.40
CA SER A 80 0.67 -7.79 8.98
C SER A 80 0.34 -8.88 10.00
N GLY A 81 1.34 -9.43 10.70
CA GLY A 81 1.15 -10.41 11.78
C GLY A 81 0.58 -9.80 13.07
N LEU A 82 0.69 -8.50 13.27
CA LEU A 82 0.15 -7.78 14.43
C LEU A 82 -1.30 -7.29 14.20
N ALA A 83 -1.72 -7.17 12.95
CA ALA A 83 -3.01 -6.64 12.54
C ALA A 83 -4.17 -7.56 12.93
N LYS A 84 -5.31 -6.97 13.31
CA LYS A 84 -6.51 -7.68 13.75
C LYS A 84 -7.77 -7.27 13.00
N GLY A 85 -7.63 -6.37 12.02
CA GLY A 85 -8.75 -5.83 11.26
C GLY A 85 -9.37 -6.82 10.29
N ASP A 86 -10.61 -6.54 9.93
CA ASP A 86 -11.29 -7.17 8.80
C ASP A 86 -10.74 -6.65 7.46
N PHE A 87 -10.11 -5.48 7.51
CA PHE A 87 -9.44 -4.81 6.38
C PHE A 87 -8.06 -4.33 6.81
N TYR A 88 -7.09 -4.42 5.89
CA TYR A 88 -5.75 -3.89 6.05
C TYR A 88 -5.51 -2.79 5.02
N ALA A 89 -4.85 -1.72 5.44
CA ALA A 89 -4.46 -0.62 4.57
C ALA A 89 -3.01 -0.20 4.83
N HIS A 90 -2.25 0.00 3.77
CA HIS A 90 -0.91 0.57 3.86
C HIS A 90 -1.00 2.07 4.11
N PHE A 91 -0.21 2.54 5.05
CA PHE A 91 -0.17 3.95 5.39
C PHE A 91 1.25 4.36 5.77
N ASP A 92 1.92 5.12 4.91
CA ASP A 92 3.31 5.50 5.11
C ASP A 92 3.46 6.61 6.18
N SER A 93 4.58 6.58 6.90
CA SER A 93 4.82 7.46 8.05
C SER A 93 5.16 8.91 7.69
N ASP A 94 5.37 9.20 6.41
CA ASP A 94 5.63 10.54 5.86
C ASP A 94 4.44 11.14 5.11
N ASP A 95 3.35 10.37 4.96
CA ASP A 95 2.16 10.74 4.20
C ASP A 95 0.97 11.13 5.10
N MET A 96 -0.17 11.44 4.49
CA MET A 96 -1.39 11.79 5.23
C MET A 96 -2.62 11.16 4.57
N LEU A 97 -3.66 10.90 5.37
CA LEU A 97 -4.97 10.48 4.88
C LEU A 97 -5.93 11.67 4.83
N GLU A 98 -6.76 11.70 3.80
CA GLU A 98 -7.94 12.58 3.81
C GLU A 98 -8.91 12.16 4.91
N ARG A 99 -9.65 13.11 5.44
CA ARG A 99 -10.50 12.92 6.63
C ARG A 99 -11.51 11.78 6.51
N TYR A 100 -11.99 11.51 5.30
CA TYR A 100 -13.03 10.49 5.02
C TYR A 100 -12.46 9.22 4.40
N ALA A 101 -11.14 9.06 4.36
CA ALA A 101 -10.49 8.00 3.59
C ALA A 101 -10.98 6.59 3.95
N ILE A 102 -11.00 6.24 5.24
CA ILE A 102 -11.45 4.91 5.68
C ILE A 102 -12.94 4.71 5.39
N GLU A 103 -13.77 5.70 5.66
CA GLU A 103 -15.22 5.63 5.46
C GLU A 103 -15.57 5.41 3.99
N GLU A 104 -14.97 6.17 3.08
CA GLU A 104 -15.19 6.06 1.64
C GLU A 104 -14.72 4.71 1.08
N MET A 105 -13.58 4.19 1.55
CA MET A 105 -13.11 2.86 1.15
C MET A 105 -14.07 1.76 1.60
N LEU A 106 -14.60 1.83 2.82
CA LEU A 106 -15.55 0.85 3.32
C LEU A 106 -16.88 0.91 2.57
N LEU A 107 -17.39 2.11 2.24
CA LEU A 107 -18.57 2.28 1.40
C LEU A 107 -18.38 1.65 0.00
N ALA A 108 -17.20 1.79 -0.58
CA ALA A 108 -16.88 1.15 -1.85
C ALA A 108 -16.88 -0.39 -1.73
N PHE A 109 -16.34 -0.96 -0.64
CA PHE A 109 -16.41 -2.40 -0.39
C PHE A 109 -17.84 -2.92 -0.13
N GLU A 110 -18.72 -2.10 0.44
CA GLU A 110 -20.13 -2.46 0.59
C GLU A 110 -20.86 -2.51 -0.77
N GLN A 111 -20.53 -1.60 -1.69
CA GLN A 111 -21.08 -1.58 -3.05
C GLN A 111 -20.51 -2.67 -3.95
N LEU A 112 -19.30 -3.14 -3.66
CA LEU A 112 -18.56 -4.13 -4.44
C LEU A 112 -18.17 -5.33 -3.56
N PRO A 113 -19.13 -6.16 -3.13
CA PRO A 113 -18.89 -7.22 -2.12
C PRO A 113 -17.89 -8.28 -2.58
N ASP A 114 -17.79 -8.56 -3.87
CA ASP A 114 -16.89 -9.55 -4.45
C ASP A 114 -15.45 -9.03 -4.60
N VAL A 115 -15.26 -7.70 -4.53
CA VAL A 115 -13.94 -7.09 -4.66
C VAL A 115 -13.15 -7.28 -3.36
N LYS A 116 -11.87 -7.67 -3.51
CA LYS A 116 -10.97 -7.92 -2.38
C LYS A 116 -9.93 -6.82 -2.19
N PHE A 117 -9.66 -6.01 -3.20
CA PHE A 117 -8.71 -4.92 -3.15
C PHE A 117 -9.27 -3.67 -3.80
N ILE A 118 -9.24 -2.55 -3.08
CA ILE A 118 -9.62 -1.24 -3.60
C ILE A 118 -8.46 -0.27 -3.37
N TYR A 119 -8.15 0.56 -4.36
CA TYR A 119 -7.17 1.62 -4.28
C TYR A 119 -7.79 2.96 -4.72
N SER A 120 -7.30 4.05 -4.14
CA SER A 120 -7.82 5.39 -4.42
C SER A 120 -6.90 6.20 -5.35
N ASP A 121 -7.36 7.37 -5.72
CA ASP A 121 -6.51 8.43 -6.23
C ASP A 121 -5.75 9.08 -5.07
N PHE A 122 -4.72 9.85 -5.42
CA PHE A 122 -3.91 10.57 -4.44
C PHE A 122 -3.58 11.98 -4.93
N ALA A 123 -3.25 12.85 -3.99
CA ALA A 123 -2.61 14.13 -4.29
C ALA A 123 -1.16 14.09 -3.82
N GLN A 124 -0.27 14.68 -4.60
CA GLN A 124 1.09 14.92 -4.18
C GLN A 124 1.15 16.20 -3.35
N ILE A 125 1.78 16.12 -2.19
CA ILE A 125 1.99 17.27 -1.30
C ILE A 125 3.48 17.53 -1.12
N GLY A 126 3.83 18.80 -0.93
CA GLY A 126 5.17 19.23 -0.63
C GLY A 126 5.59 18.94 0.82
N LYS A 127 6.81 19.31 1.16
CA LYS A 127 7.40 19.10 2.51
C LYS A 127 6.53 19.67 3.65
N LYS A 128 5.86 20.79 3.42
CA LYS A 128 5.01 21.47 4.40
C LYS A 128 3.56 21.00 4.39
N GLY A 129 3.18 20.13 3.44
CA GLY A 129 1.84 19.58 3.31
C GLY A 129 0.92 20.35 2.35
N GLU A 130 1.45 21.32 1.60
CA GLU A 130 0.74 22.00 0.51
C GLU A 130 0.50 21.05 -0.67
N VAL A 131 -0.70 21.07 -1.24
CA VAL A 131 -1.01 20.27 -2.42
C VAL A 131 -0.29 20.83 -3.65
N GLU A 132 0.56 20.02 -4.26
CA GLU A 132 1.32 20.36 -5.46
C GLU A 132 0.66 19.83 -6.74
N HIS A 133 0.11 18.61 -6.68
CA HIS A 133 -0.42 17.94 -7.85
C HIS A 133 -1.47 16.88 -7.49
N TYR A 134 -2.52 16.77 -8.33
CA TYR A 134 -3.50 15.69 -8.25
C TYR A 134 -3.15 14.58 -9.24
N SER A 135 -3.07 13.34 -8.75
CA SER A 135 -2.68 12.18 -9.54
C SER A 135 -3.79 11.14 -9.54
N PRO A 136 -4.60 11.05 -10.60
CA PRO A 136 -5.53 9.96 -10.75
C PRO A 136 -4.77 8.65 -10.93
N SER A 137 -5.19 7.62 -10.22
CA SER A 137 -4.72 6.26 -10.44
C SER A 137 -5.34 5.70 -11.73
N PRO A 138 -4.65 4.82 -12.46
CA PRO A 138 -5.25 4.17 -13.62
C PRO A 138 -6.44 3.30 -13.22
N THR A 139 -7.45 3.20 -14.07
CA THR A 139 -8.55 2.25 -13.90
C THR A 139 -8.01 0.82 -13.92
N PHE A 140 -8.55 -0.05 -13.06
CA PHE A 140 -8.10 -1.43 -13.00
C PHE A 140 -8.43 -2.18 -14.31
N ASP A 141 -7.40 -2.75 -14.93
CA ASP A 141 -7.52 -3.62 -16.10
C ASP A 141 -6.65 -4.87 -15.86
N PRO A 142 -7.26 -6.04 -15.61
CA PRO A 142 -6.51 -7.26 -15.32
C PRO A 142 -5.58 -7.70 -16.47
N ASN A 143 -5.84 -7.22 -17.69
CA ASN A 143 -5.03 -7.53 -18.86
C ASN A 143 -3.84 -6.58 -19.04
N LYS A 144 -3.80 -5.48 -18.27
CA LYS A 144 -2.78 -4.44 -18.37
C LYS A 144 -2.13 -4.12 -17.03
N LEU A 145 -1.91 -5.13 -16.21
CA LEU A 145 -1.34 -4.96 -14.87
C LEU A 145 0.01 -4.24 -14.89
N HIS A 146 0.79 -4.37 -15.97
CA HIS A 146 2.04 -3.64 -16.18
C HIS A 146 1.86 -2.11 -16.33
N GLN A 147 0.65 -1.63 -16.64
CA GLN A 147 0.34 -0.20 -16.72
C GLN A 147 -0.15 0.36 -15.37
N HIS A 148 -0.44 -0.51 -14.41
CA HIS A 148 -0.88 -0.10 -13.10
C HIS A 148 0.32 0.22 -12.21
N GLY A 149 0.56 1.49 -12.00
CA GLY A 149 1.30 1.90 -10.81
C GLY A 149 0.33 1.83 -9.63
N TRP A 150 0.32 0.74 -8.89
CA TRP A 150 -0.38 0.63 -7.61
C TRP A 150 0.17 1.71 -6.70
N ARG A 151 -0.55 2.79 -6.67
CA ARG A 151 -0.06 3.94 -5.95
C ARG A 151 -0.76 3.99 -4.61
N HIS A 152 -0.91 4.93 -3.95
CA HIS A 152 -1.39 5.11 -2.61
C HIS A 152 -2.91 5.04 -2.59
N PHE A 153 -3.44 4.79 -1.70
CA PHE A 153 -3.97 4.17 -0.53
C PHE A 153 -4.69 2.87 -0.94
N GLY A 154 -3.97 1.77 -0.87
CA GLY A 154 -4.54 0.44 -1.11
C GLY A 154 -5.11 -0.12 0.18
N MET A 155 -6.38 -0.58 0.13
CA MET A 155 -7.03 -1.31 1.20
C MET A 155 -7.52 -2.66 0.67
N TYR A 156 -7.37 -3.72 1.47
CA TYR A 156 -7.79 -5.07 1.10
C TYR A 156 -8.43 -5.79 2.27
N ARG A 157 -9.33 -6.74 1.96
CA ARG A 157 -9.93 -7.62 2.96
C ARG A 157 -8.85 -8.54 3.54
N SER A 158 -8.82 -8.71 4.85
CA SER A 158 -7.78 -9.49 5.53
C SER A 158 -7.79 -10.97 5.17
N ASP A 159 -8.94 -11.52 4.74
CA ASP A 159 -9.08 -12.91 4.32
C ASP A 159 -8.23 -13.28 3.10
N VAL A 160 -7.80 -12.32 2.27
CA VAL A 160 -6.90 -12.59 1.14
C VAL A 160 -5.55 -13.15 1.59
N MET A 161 -5.11 -12.81 2.82
CA MET A 161 -3.83 -13.27 3.36
C MET A 161 -3.75 -14.79 3.52
N GLU A 162 -4.88 -15.48 3.65
CA GLU A 162 -4.95 -16.94 3.70
C GLU A 162 -4.67 -17.60 2.33
N HIS A 163 -4.74 -16.82 1.26
CA HIS A 163 -4.69 -17.31 -0.11
C HIS A 163 -3.45 -16.85 -0.90
N ILE A 164 -2.63 -15.99 -0.32
CA ILE A 164 -1.41 -15.45 -0.95
C ILE A 164 -0.19 -15.76 -0.07
N GLN A 165 1.01 -15.51 -0.59
CA GLN A 165 2.24 -15.69 0.19
C GLN A 165 2.45 -14.59 1.24
N GLY A 166 1.80 -13.44 1.03
CA GLY A 166 2.03 -12.26 1.84
C GLY A 166 3.32 -11.51 1.47
N TYR A 167 3.90 -10.78 2.41
CA TYR A 167 5.13 -10.05 2.19
C TYR A 167 6.31 -11.00 1.97
N ASN A 168 7.03 -10.80 0.89
CA ASN A 168 8.11 -11.66 0.46
C ASN A 168 9.43 -11.28 1.15
N GLU A 169 9.88 -12.08 2.11
CA GLU A 169 11.13 -11.86 2.85
C GLU A 169 12.38 -11.80 1.95
N LYS A 170 12.38 -12.50 0.81
CA LYS A 170 13.49 -12.44 -0.15
C LYS A 170 13.70 -11.03 -0.72
N LEU A 171 12.67 -10.18 -0.69
CA LEU A 171 12.75 -8.80 -1.12
C LEU A 171 13.18 -7.83 -0.01
N ALA A 172 13.59 -8.31 1.14
CA ALA A 172 13.95 -7.47 2.29
C ALA A 172 15.05 -6.43 1.96
N SER A 173 15.97 -6.77 1.07
CA SER A 173 17.04 -5.87 0.61
C SER A 173 16.60 -4.88 -0.47
N THR A 174 15.39 -5.02 -1.02
CA THR A 174 14.82 -4.10 -2.02
C THR A 174 13.90 -3.12 -1.32
N ASN A 175 14.29 -1.90 -1.18
CA ASN A 175 13.41 -0.87 -0.65
C ASN A 175 12.30 -0.56 -1.67
N GLY A 176 11.03 -0.73 -1.30
CA GLY A 176 9.89 -0.21 -2.04
C GLY A 176 9.18 -1.17 -3.01
N CYS A 177 9.47 -2.48 -3.00
CA CYS A 177 8.70 -3.46 -3.78
C CYS A 177 7.64 -4.22 -2.97
N ALA A 178 7.57 -4.00 -1.64
CA ALA A 178 6.73 -4.80 -0.74
C ALA A 178 5.24 -4.73 -1.05
N ASP A 179 4.72 -3.53 -1.15
CA ASP A 179 3.33 -3.23 -1.46
C ASP A 179 2.98 -3.65 -2.89
N GLY A 180 3.84 -3.31 -3.85
CA GLY A 180 3.67 -3.73 -5.24
C GLY A 180 3.66 -5.25 -5.39
N ASP A 181 4.57 -5.97 -4.72
CA ASP A 181 4.63 -7.44 -4.72
C ASP A 181 3.37 -8.05 -4.11
N LEU A 182 2.93 -7.55 -2.95
CA LEU A 182 1.71 -7.99 -2.28
C LEU A 182 0.46 -7.74 -3.13
N PHE A 183 0.30 -6.54 -3.66
CA PHE A 183 -0.88 -6.19 -4.44
C PHE A 183 -0.98 -7.02 -5.73
N MET A 184 0.15 -7.31 -6.38
CA MET A 184 0.15 -8.20 -7.53
C MET A 184 -0.29 -9.63 -7.18
N GLN A 185 0.06 -10.15 -6.00
CA GLN A 185 -0.44 -11.44 -5.55
C GLN A 185 -1.97 -11.42 -5.35
N ILE A 186 -2.50 -10.32 -4.83
CA ILE A 186 -3.94 -10.16 -4.61
C ILE A 186 -4.67 -10.10 -5.95
N VAL A 187 -4.27 -9.20 -6.85
CA VAL A 187 -4.98 -8.97 -8.13
C VAL A 187 -4.85 -10.11 -9.13
N GLU A 188 -3.86 -10.98 -8.96
CA GLU A 188 -3.77 -12.22 -9.76
C GLU A 188 -4.87 -13.22 -9.40
N LYS A 189 -5.40 -13.16 -8.17
CA LYS A 189 -6.37 -14.13 -7.65
C LYS A 189 -7.76 -13.56 -7.42
N PHE A 190 -7.86 -12.26 -7.18
CA PHE A 190 -9.10 -11.63 -6.74
C PHE A 190 -9.41 -10.37 -7.53
N PRO A 191 -10.71 -10.02 -7.69
CA PRO A 191 -11.12 -8.77 -8.27
C PRO A 191 -10.60 -7.56 -7.47
N ALA A 192 -10.22 -6.52 -8.19
CA ALA A 192 -9.83 -5.24 -7.64
C ALA A 192 -10.59 -4.09 -8.30
N ALA A 193 -10.68 -2.94 -7.64
CA ALA A 193 -11.34 -1.77 -8.17
C ALA A 193 -10.59 -0.48 -7.81
N ARG A 194 -10.70 0.54 -8.68
CA ARG A 194 -10.30 1.90 -8.37
C ARG A 194 -11.48 2.67 -7.78
N LEU A 195 -11.25 3.38 -6.70
CA LEU A 195 -12.14 4.42 -6.19
C LEU A 195 -11.64 5.78 -6.68
N PRO A 196 -12.34 6.46 -7.62
CA PRO A 196 -11.88 7.70 -8.23
C PRO A 196 -12.09 8.90 -7.29
N LYS A 197 -11.48 8.83 -6.11
CA LYS A 197 -11.48 9.87 -5.07
C LYS A 197 -10.06 10.04 -4.54
N VAL A 198 -9.64 11.28 -4.34
CA VAL A 198 -8.37 11.57 -3.66
C VAL A 198 -8.56 11.33 -2.17
N LEU A 199 -8.00 10.25 -1.66
CA LEU A 199 -8.09 9.86 -0.24
C LEU A 199 -6.72 9.84 0.45
N TYR A 200 -5.64 10.00 -0.31
CA TYR A 200 -4.28 9.93 0.16
C TYR A 200 -3.46 11.15 -0.28
N LEU A 201 -2.65 11.65 0.62
CA LEU A 201 -1.78 12.80 0.40
C LEU A 201 -0.33 12.31 0.47
N TYR A 202 0.23 12.01 -0.70
CA TYR A 202 1.59 11.51 -0.86
C TYR A 202 2.61 12.65 -0.77
N ARG A 203 3.52 12.57 0.19
CA ARG A 203 4.51 13.63 0.40
C ARG A 203 5.76 13.42 -0.45
N ASN A 204 6.08 14.45 -1.23
CA ASN A 204 7.35 14.52 -1.95
C ASN A 204 8.36 15.36 -1.16
N HIS A 205 9.32 14.71 -0.53
CA HIS A 205 10.38 15.41 0.22
C HIS A 205 11.79 15.16 -0.32
N GLY A 206 11.91 14.46 -1.46
CA GLY A 206 13.17 14.22 -2.17
C GLY A 206 13.99 13.05 -1.60
N ASN A 207 13.61 12.49 -0.45
CA ASN A 207 14.24 11.32 0.17
C ASN A 207 13.34 10.07 0.17
N ASN A 208 12.23 10.12 -0.56
CA ASN A 208 11.29 9.01 -0.66
C ASN A 208 11.99 7.74 -1.17
N ILE A 209 11.61 6.58 -0.64
CA ILE A 209 12.13 5.28 -1.07
C ILE A 209 11.88 5.06 -2.56
N SER A 210 10.71 5.43 -3.06
CA SER A 210 10.32 5.31 -4.47
C SER A 210 11.24 6.04 -5.44
N THR A 211 11.91 7.12 -5.02
CA THR A 211 12.87 7.86 -5.86
C THR A 211 14.26 7.21 -5.92
N LYS A 212 14.56 6.30 -4.99
CA LYS A 212 15.86 5.64 -4.85
C LYS A 212 15.91 4.24 -5.43
N ASN A 213 14.76 3.70 -5.86
CA ASN A 213 14.66 2.31 -6.31
C ASN A 213 15.27 2.09 -7.68
N ALA A 214 16.00 0.98 -7.80
CA ALA A 214 16.43 0.47 -9.10
C ALA A 214 15.21 0.05 -9.92
N LYS A 215 15.27 0.25 -11.26
CA LYS A 215 14.27 -0.29 -12.17
C LYS A 215 14.22 -1.81 -12.06
N CYS A 216 13.02 -2.41 -12.20
CA CYS A 216 12.82 -3.86 -12.12
C CYS A 216 13.74 -4.64 -13.07
N GLU A 217 14.05 -4.09 -14.25
CA GLU A 217 14.97 -4.68 -15.23
C GLU A 217 16.38 -4.92 -14.67
N ALA A 218 16.85 -4.03 -13.80
CA ALA A 218 18.17 -4.11 -13.16
C ALA A 218 18.12 -4.78 -11.78
N CYS A 219 16.94 -5.14 -11.27
CA CYS A 219 16.79 -5.72 -9.95
C CYS A 219 17.34 -7.16 -9.92
N PRO A 220 18.32 -7.47 -9.05
CA PRO A 220 18.89 -8.81 -8.95
C PRO A 220 17.87 -9.86 -8.44
N LEU A 221 16.83 -9.41 -7.72
CA LEU A 221 15.79 -10.26 -7.12
C LEU A 221 14.52 -10.37 -7.97
N ARG A 222 14.54 -9.91 -9.23
CA ARG A 222 13.34 -9.89 -10.08
C ARG A 222 12.69 -11.27 -10.26
N MET A 223 13.48 -12.35 -10.25
CA MET A 223 12.99 -13.73 -10.38
C MET A 223 12.18 -14.19 -9.16
N ASP A 224 12.45 -13.64 -8.00
CA ASP A 224 11.76 -13.93 -6.74
C ASP A 224 10.60 -12.95 -6.46
N CYS A 225 10.41 -11.94 -7.32
CA CYS A 225 9.46 -10.86 -7.14
C CYS A 225 8.16 -11.12 -7.91
N ASN A 226 7.04 -11.23 -7.20
CA ASN A 226 5.73 -11.41 -7.81
C ASN A 226 5.31 -10.21 -8.67
N PHE A 227 5.69 -8.98 -8.27
CA PHE A 227 5.46 -7.79 -9.09
C PHE A 227 6.12 -7.95 -10.46
N ALA A 228 7.41 -8.26 -10.51
CA ALA A 228 8.12 -8.42 -11.77
C ALA A 228 7.54 -9.58 -12.62
N ARG A 229 7.20 -10.71 -11.97
CA ARG A 229 6.61 -11.88 -12.62
C ARG A 229 5.26 -11.55 -13.28
N VAL A 230 4.35 -10.95 -12.54
CA VAL A 230 3.00 -10.60 -13.03
C VAL A 230 3.07 -9.45 -14.03
N TRP A 231 3.95 -8.47 -13.79
CA TRP A 231 4.21 -7.37 -14.70
C TRP A 231 4.71 -7.88 -16.06
N CYS A 232 5.75 -8.72 -16.07
CA CYS A 232 6.29 -9.32 -17.30
C CYS A 232 5.22 -10.12 -18.04
N LYS A 233 4.44 -10.95 -17.32
CA LYS A 233 3.35 -11.75 -17.90
C LYS A 233 2.30 -10.84 -18.58
N SER A 234 1.85 -9.80 -17.91
CA SER A 234 0.82 -8.89 -18.45
C SER A 234 1.34 -7.97 -19.55
N ALA A 235 2.64 -7.66 -19.56
CA ALA A 235 3.31 -6.87 -20.58
C ALA A 235 3.82 -7.71 -21.77
N ASN A 236 3.66 -9.04 -21.74
CA ASN A 236 4.23 -9.98 -22.71
C ASN A 236 5.76 -9.92 -22.79
N TYR A 237 6.41 -9.89 -21.63
CA TYR A 237 7.86 -9.92 -21.50
C TYR A 237 8.31 -11.20 -20.80
N ASP A 238 9.46 -11.71 -21.22
CA ASP A 238 10.18 -12.74 -20.49
C ASP A 238 10.79 -12.14 -19.22
N ILE A 239 10.43 -12.68 -18.06
CA ILE A 239 10.93 -12.22 -16.76
C ILE A 239 12.45 -12.36 -16.61
N THR A 240 13.05 -13.31 -17.33
CA THR A 240 14.51 -13.55 -17.23
C THR A 240 15.32 -12.51 -17.97
N THR A 241 14.81 -12.05 -19.11
CA THR A 241 15.53 -11.17 -20.05
C THR A 241 14.90 -9.79 -20.19
N PHE A 242 13.64 -9.60 -19.74
CA PHE A 242 12.81 -8.41 -20.02
C PHE A 242 12.68 -8.11 -21.52
N LYS A 243 12.66 -9.14 -22.35
CA LYS A 243 12.40 -9.03 -23.79
C LYS A 243 10.95 -9.38 -24.10
N PRO A 244 10.34 -8.74 -25.13
CA PRO A 244 8.99 -9.10 -25.57
C PRO A 244 8.88 -10.58 -25.91
N ILE A 245 7.77 -11.21 -25.53
CA ILE A 245 7.41 -12.57 -25.95
C ILE A 245 6.50 -12.43 -27.18
N GLU A 246 6.77 -13.17 -28.24
CA GLU A 246 5.85 -13.26 -29.38
C GLU A 246 4.57 -13.98 -28.95
N VAL A 247 3.44 -13.23 -28.95
CA VAL A 247 2.14 -13.74 -28.52
C VAL A 247 1.34 -14.17 -29.75
N HIS A 248 0.98 -15.44 -29.80
CA HIS A 248 -0.10 -15.92 -30.66
C HIS A 248 -1.45 -15.62 -29.99
N HIS A 249 -2.29 -14.82 -30.66
CA HIS A 249 -3.55 -14.28 -30.17
C HIS A 249 -4.55 -15.34 -29.68
N GLY A 250 -5.17 -15.05 -28.53
CA GLY A 250 -6.35 -15.72 -28.03
C GLY A 250 -6.64 -15.44 -26.57
N ILE A 251 -7.18 -14.28 -26.21
CA ILE A 251 -7.83 -14.07 -24.91
C ILE A 251 -9.09 -13.20 -25.13
N GLU A 252 -10.21 -13.77 -24.70
CA GLU A 252 -11.53 -13.12 -24.70
C GLU A 252 -11.64 -12.04 -23.59
N ASP A 253 -12.43 -11.04 -23.93
CA ASP A 253 -12.70 -9.80 -23.22
C ASP A 253 -13.33 -10.02 -21.83
N ILE A 254 -12.70 -9.55 -20.76
CA ILE A 254 -13.33 -9.44 -19.43
C ILE A 254 -13.61 -7.95 -19.17
N ARG A 255 -14.90 -7.63 -19.15
CA ARG A 255 -15.42 -6.27 -19.00
C ARG A 255 -15.04 -5.64 -17.65
N SER A 256 -14.60 -4.38 -17.70
CA SER A 256 -14.38 -3.53 -16.54
C SER A 256 -15.66 -3.36 -15.72
N LEU A 257 -15.57 -3.57 -14.40
CA LEU A 257 -16.62 -3.22 -13.46
C LEU A 257 -16.56 -1.71 -13.18
N GLU A 258 -17.13 -0.90 -14.05
CA GLU A 258 -17.45 0.48 -13.71
C GLU A 258 -18.75 0.51 -12.89
N PRO A 259 -18.84 1.31 -11.83
CA PRO A 259 -20.12 1.49 -11.12
C PRO A 259 -21.12 2.09 -12.10
N LYS A 260 -22.26 1.45 -12.25
CA LYS A 260 -23.40 2.03 -12.95
C LYS A 260 -23.87 3.25 -12.16
N ASN A 261 -23.87 4.41 -12.83
CA ASN A 261 -24.48 5.65 -12.35
C ASN A 261 -25.95 5.46 -11.96
#